data_eb2e0471f5f06268f743157b504bbd4d
#
_entry.id   eb2e0471f5f06268f743157b504bbd4d
#
_cell.length_a   1.000
_cell.length_b   1.000
_cell.length_c   1.000
_cell.angle_alpha   90.00
_cell.angle_beta   90.00
_cell.angle_gamma   90.00
#
_symmetry.space_group_name_H-M   'P 1'
#
loop_
_entity.id
_entity.type
_entity.pdbx_description
1 polymer ?
#
loop_
_entity_poly.entity_id
_entity_poly.type
_entity_poly.pdbx_seq_one_letter_code
_entity_poly.pdbx_strand_id
1 'polypeptide(L)'
;MSSADPSPLALTNLFGLQGKVAVVTGGSRGIGYMIASGLVANGVRTYITARKAEACDEAADRLNRSAADGAVCVSIPADISTAEGVASFVEALATHEQQVDILVNNAGAAWGAPMGEFPEIGFDKVLDINVKAPFMLTQALLPQLRAGATEQDPARVIMIGSIDGIRVPVGDNYSYSASKAGVHMMARHMASHLVRDHITVNSIAPGPFESKMMEYRLADPDSRRMVAESVPRGRIGSAEDIAGTVIFLASRAGAYTTGAVVPVDGGSSTAK
;
A
#
# COMPACT_ATOMS: atom_id res chain seq x y z
N MET A 1 -37.55 -2.33 -20.31
CA MET A 1 -36.45 -3.15 -20.82
C MET A 1 -35.66 -3.60 -19.60
N SER A 2 -35.77 -4.87 -19.21
CA SER A 2 -34.96 -5.42 -18.11
C SER A 2 -33.50 -5.45 -18.58
N SER A 3 -32.64 -4.62 -17.99
CA SER A 3 -31.20 -4.77 -18.15
C SER A 3 -30.82 -6.10 -17.50
N ALA A 4 -30.48 -7.09 -18.32
CA ALA A 4 -29.90 -8.32 -17.80
C ALA A 4 -28.69 -7.93 -16.95
N ASP A 5 -28.58 -8.49 -15.74
CA ASP A 5 -27.40 -8.29 -14.90
C ASP A 5 -26.14 -8.62 -15.72
N PRO A 6 -25.13 -7.76 -15.72
CA PRO A 6 -23.92 -8.01 -16.49
C PRO A 6 -23.27 -9.30 -16.02
N SER A 7 -22.73 -10.09 -16.96
CA SER A 7 -22.03 -11.34 -16.66
C SER A 7 -21.06 -11.19 -15.49
N PRO A 8 -20.98 -12.16 -14.57
CA PRO A 8 -19.99 -12.15 -13.48
C PRO A 8 -18.54 -11.95 -13.97
N LEU A 9 -18.26 -12.34 -15.23
CA LEU A 9 -16.96 -12.19 -15.89
C LEU A 9 -16.77 -10.85 -16.62
N ALA A 10 -17.77 -9.96 -16.63
CA ALA A 10 -17.60 -8.62 -17.18
C ALA A 10 -16.55 -7.85 -16.38
N LEU A 11 -15.75 -7.01 -17.07
CA LEU A 11 -14.67 -6.24 -16.42
C LEU A 11 -15.20 -5.36 -15.29
N THR A 12 -16.38 -4.77 -15.45
CA THR A 12 -17.05 -3.97 -14.42
C THR A 12 -17.35 -4.76 -13.15
N ASN A 13 -17.63 -6.08 -13.27
CA ASN A 13 -17.85 -6.95 -12.12
C ASN A 13 -16.55 -7.52 -11.55
N LEU A 14 -15.60 -7.86 -12.42
CA LEU A 14 -14.32 -8.42 -11.98
C LEU A 14 -13.43 -7.38 -11.28
N PHE A 15 -13.37 -6.17 -11.81
CA PHE A 15 -12.47 -5.12 -11.34
C PHE A 15 -13.20 -3.93 -10.69
N GLY A 16 -14.52 -3.98 -10.57
CA GLY A 16 -15.31 -2.93 -9.94
C GLY A 16 -14.97 -2.76 -8.46
N LEU A 17 -14.72 -1.51 -8.05
CA LEU A 17 -14.43 -1.14 -6.66
C LEU A 17 -15.41 -0.10 -6.10
N GLN A 18 -16.36 0.36 -6.92
CA GLN A 18 -17.28 1.43 -6.55
C GLN A 18 -18.01 1.12 -5.23
N GLY A 19 -18.03 2.10 -4.34
CA GLY A 19 -18.71 2.02 -3.04
C GLY A 19 -17.90 1.33 -1.94
N LYS A 20 -16.72 0.75 -2.24
CA LYS A 20 -15.82 0.20 -1.22
C LYS A 20 -15.19 1.30 -0.36
N VAL A 21 -14.77 0.90 0.83
CA VAL A 21 -14.06 1.74 1.80
C VAL A 21 -12.60 1.28 1.88
N ALA A 22 -11.68 2.21 1.68
CA ALA A 22 -10.24 1.93 1.74
C ALA A 22 -9.52 2.82 2.74
N VAL A 23 -8.50 2.26 3.39
CA VAL A 23 -7.49 2.96 4.20
C VAL A 23 -6.14 2.82 3.52
N VAL A 24 -5.43 3.95 3.30
CA VAL A 24 -4.08 3.97 2.72
C VAL A 24 -3.13 4.71 3.65
N THR A 25 -2.21 4.00 4.29
CA THR A 25 -1.21 4.64 5.15
C THR A 25 -0.09 5.27 4.32
N GLY A 26 0.40 6.44 4.75
CA GLY A 26 1.38 7.20 3.98
C GLY A 26 0.82 7.71 2.64
N GLY A 27 -0.49 7.98 2.56
CA GLY A 27 -1.21 8.37 1.34
C GLY A 27 -0.93 9.79 0.84
N SER A 28 -0.19 10.62 1.58
CA SER A 28 0.02 12.01 1.21
C SER A 28 1.01 12.22 0.05
N ARG A 29 1.79 11.21 -0.34
CA ARG A 29 2.82 11.31 -1.41
C ARG A 29 3.31 9.95 -1.91
N GLY A 30 4.08 9.97 -3.01
CA GLY A 30 4.76 8.78 -3.57
C GLY A 30 3.79 7.64 -3.87
N ILE A 31 4.20 6.40 -3.62
CA ILE A 31 3.41 5.20 -3.91
C ILE A 31 2.04 5.23 -3.22
N GLY A 32 1.97 5.67 -1.96
CA GLY A 32 0.68 5.76 -1.25
C GLY A 32 -0.31 6.72 -1.91
N TYR A 33 0.18 7.86 -2.39
CA TYR A 33 -0.63 8.82 -3.15
C TYR A 33 -1.09 8.24 -4.51
N MET A 34 -0.18 7.55 -5.23
CA MET A 34 -0.52 6.88 -6.50
C MET A 34 -1.61 5.82 -6.30
N ILE A 35 -1.52 5.04 -5.21
CA ILE A 35 -2.52 4.03 -4.85
C ILE A 35 -3.86 4.70 -4.51
N ALA A 36 -3.84 5.72 -3.64
CA ALA A 36 -5.05 6.45 -3.25
C ALA A 36 -5.71 7.10 -4.48
N SER A 37 -4.92 7.66 -5.41
CA SER A 37 -5.41 8.22 -6.67
C SER A 37 -6.16 7.18 -7.52
N GLY A 38 -5.58 5.97 -7.66
CA GLY A 38 -6.24 4.88 -8.37
C GLY A 38 -7.54 4.43 -7.71
N LEU A 39 -7.58 4.34 -6.38
CA LEU A 39 -8.79 3.95 -5.65
C LEU A 39 -9.90 5.00 -5.79
N VAL A 40 -9.58 6.27 -5.57
CA VAL A 40 -10.54 7.39 -5.71
C VAL A 40 -11.07 7.50 -7.13
N ALA A 41 -10.21 7.33 -8.15
CA ALA A 41 -10.63 7.33 -9.56
C ALA A 41 -11.58 6.17 -9.92
N ASN A 42 -11.66 5.14 -9.08
CA ASN A 42 -12.55 3.97 -9.27
C ASN A 42 -13.71 3.91 -8.27
N GLY A 43 -14.12 5.05 -7.71
CA GLY A 43 -15.33 5.16 -6.89
C GLY A 43 -15.18 4.68 -5.44
N VAL A 44 -13.94 4.56 -4.93
CA VAL A 44 -13.67 4.10 -3.56
C VAL A 44 -13.63 5.28 -2.59
N ARG A 45 -14.34 5.19 -1.46
CA ARG A 45 -14.13 6.09 -0.33
C ARG A 45 -12.80 5.76 0.33
N THR A 46 -11.86 6.69 0.25
CA THR A 46 -10.46 6.44 0.61
C THR A 46 -10.03 7.32 1.76
N TYR A 47 -9.61 6.72 2.85
CA TYR A 47 -9.04 7.39 4.01
C TYR A 47 -7.53 7.33 3.93
N ILE A 48 -6.88 8.49 3.89
CA ILE A 48 -5.42 8.56 3.89
C ILE A 48 -4.90 9.04 5.23
N THR A 49 -3.76 8.51 5.66
CA THR A 49 -3.08 8.99 6.86
C THR A 49 -1.62 9.32 6.59
N ALA A 50 -1.13 10.35 7.25
CA ALA A 50 0.26 10.78 7.31
C ALA A 50 0.49 11.59 8.59
N ARG A 51 1.76 11.71 9.02
CA ARG A 51 2.11 12.41 10.28
C ARG A 51 1.91 13.93 10.22
N LYS A 52 2.08 14.54 9.03
CA LYS A 52 1.93 15.98 8.81
C LYS A 52 0.50 16.25 8.34
N ALA A 53 -0.31 16.88 9.20
CA ALA A 53 -1.71 17.17 8.90
C ALA A 53 -1.86 17.96 7.59
N GLU A 54 -1.19 19.11 7.47
CA GLU A 54 -1.25 19.96 6.29
C GLU A 54 -0.99 19.18 4.98
N ALA A 55 0.10 18.39 4.94
CA ALA A 55 0.41 17.60 3.74
C ALA A 55 -0.59 16.47 3.47
N CYS A 56 -1.28 15.97 4.51
CA CYS A 56 -2.33 14.96 4.37
C CYS A 56 -3.59 15.60 3.82
N ASP A 57 -3.99 16.76 4.34
CA ASP A 57 -5.17 17.51 3.93
C ASP A 57 -5.04 18.00 2.48
N GLU A 58 -3.91 18.60 2.12
CA GLU A 58 -3.63 19.00 0.74
C GLU A 58 -3.65 17.83 -0.24
N ALA A 59 -3.20 16.65 0.18
CA ALA A 59 -3.25 15.45 -0.66
C ALA A 59 -4.70 14.99 -0.86
N ALA A 60 -5.52 14.97 0.19
CA ALA A 60 -6.94 14.64 0.10
C ALA A 60 -7.68 15.61 -0.84
N ASP A 61 -7.43 16.91 -0.70
CA ASP A 61 -8.01 17.94 -1.57
C ASP A 61 -7.63 17.75 -3.05
N ARG A 62 -6.36 17.40 -3.32
CA ARG A 62 -5.93 17.10 -4.69
C ARG A 62 -6.61 15.86 -5.26
N LEU A 63 -6.75 14.80 -4.47
CA LEU A 63 -7.41 13.56 -4.87
C LEU A 63 -8.90 13.79 -5.15
N ASN A 64 -9.57 14.61 -4.33
CA ASN A 64 -10.98 14.94 -4.51
C ASN A 64 -11.28 15.71 -5.80
N ARG A 65 -10.31 16.46 -6.34
CA ARG A 65 -10.49 17.14 -7.65
C ARG A 65 -10.59 16.19 -8.83
N SER A 66 -10.08 14.97 -8.71
CA SER A 66 -10.11 13.92 -9.75
C SER A 66 -10.93 12.70 -9.34
N ALA A 67 -11.77 12.83 -8.31
CA ALA A 67 -12.59 11.75 -7.81
C ALA A 67 -13.68 11.36 -8.82
N ALA A 68 -13.93 10.06 -8.94
CA ALA A 68 -15.11 9.58 -9.65
C ALA A 68 -16.37 9.87 -8.84
N ASP A 69 -17.53 9.83 -9.50
CA ASP A 69 -18.82 10.05 -8.85
C ASP A 69 -19.01 9.10 -7.65
N GLY A 70 -19.34 9.68 -6.50
CA GLY A 70 -19.55 8.96 -5.25
C GLY A 70 -18.26 8.61 -4.49
N ALA A 71 -17.08 8.87 -5.06
CA ALA A 71 -15.82 8.73 -4.34
C ALA A 71 -15.47 9.97 -3.53
N VAL A 72 -14.77 9.77 -2.43
CA VAL A 72 -14.20 10.84 -1.62
C VAL A 72 -12.89 10.39 -1.00
N CYS A 73 -11.94 11.30 -0.90
CA CYS A 73 -10.74 11.11 -0.10
C CYS A 73 -10.81 11.93 1.18
N VAL A 74 -10.61 11.30 2.32
CA VAL A 74 -10.63 11.93 3.64
C VAL A 74 -9.25 11.80 4.28
N SER A 75 -8.74 12.92 4.80
CA SER A 75 -7.49 12.96 5.56
C SER A 75 -7.77 12.66 7.04
N ILE A 76 -7.04 11.70 7.61
CA ILE A 76 -6.98 11.43 9.06
C ILE A 76 -5.50 11.42 9.47
N PRO A 77 -4.93 12.57 9.85
CA PRO A 77 -3.52 12.66 10.23
C PRO A 77 -3.23 11.86 11.51
N ALA A 78 -2.21 10.99 11.45
CA ALA A 78 -1.77 10.22 12.60
C ALA A 78 -0.32 9.72 12.43
N ASP A 79 0.39 9.53 13.52
CA ASP A 79 1.67 8.80 13.53
C ASP A 79 1.43 7.33 13.87
N ILE A 80 1.20 6.51 12.86
CA ILE A 80 0.94 5.08 13.02
C ILE A 80 2.15 4.27 13.47
N SER A 81 3.33 4.88 13.65
CA SER A 81 4.49 4.20 14.25
C SER A 81 4.37 4.06 15.76
N THR A 82 3.40 4.72 16.39
CA THR A 82 3.11 4.68 17.82
C THR A 82 1.77 4.02 18.12
N ALA A 83 1.63 3.43 19.29
CA ALA A 83 0.37 2.80 19.73
C ALA A 83 -0.76 3.84 19.87
N GLU A 84 -0.43 5.02 20.38
CA GLU A 84 -1.35 6.15 20.55
C GLU A 84 -1.85 6.66 19.20
N GLY A 85 -0.95 6.79 18.20
CA GLY A 85 -1.31 7.21 16.85
C GLY A 85 -2.18 6.19 16.12
N VAL A 86 -1.94 4.89 16.32
CA VAL A 86 -2.82 3.83 15.79
C VAL A 86 -4.21 3.92 16.45
N ALA A 87 -4.27 4.05 17.78
CA ALA A 87 -5.55 4.15 18.48
C ALA A 87 -6.36 5.39 18.06
N SER A 88 -5.71 6.56 17.98
CA SER A 88 -6.32 7.81 17.53
C SER A 88 -6.84 7.72 16.09
N PHE A 89 -6.06 7.08 15.19
CA PHE A 89 -6.50 6.88 13.81
C PHE A 89 -7.75 5.99 13.73
N VAL A 90 -7.75 4.86 14.45
CA VAL A 90 -8.88 3.91 14.45
C VAL A 90 -10.13 4.53 15.06
N GLU A 91 -10.00 5.29 16.15
CA GLU A 91 -11.10 6.02 16.77
C GLU A 91 -11.70 7.06 15.80
N ALA A 92 -10.85 7.88 15.16
CA ALA A 92 -11.30 8.85 14.18
C ALA A 92 -11.98 8.19 12.98
N LEU A 93 -11.42 7.09 12.43
CA LEU A 93 -12.01 6.34 11.34
C LEU A 93 -13.39 5.77 11.72
N ALA A 94 -13.54 5.26 12.93
CA ALA A 94 -14.81 4.68 13.41
C ALA A 94 -15.98 5.68 13.50
N THR A 95 -15.68 6.98 13.55
CA THR A 95 -16.72 8.02 13.45
C THR A 95 -17.29 8.17 12.03
N HIS A 96 -16.58 7.69 11.03
CA HIS A 96 -16.96 7.78 9.61
C HIS A 96 -17.43 6.43 9.07
N GLU A 97 -16.75 5.31 9.43
CA GLU A 97 -16.96 4.01 8.82
C GLU A 97 -17.05 2.89 9.85
N GLN A 98 -18.06 2.04 9.69
CA GLN A 98 -18.21 0.83 10.48
C GLN A 98 -17.53 -0.39 9.87
N GLN A 99 -17.17 -0.32 8.58
CA GLN A 99 -16.49 -1.36 7.83
C GLN A 99 -15.31 -0.78 7.03
N VAL A 100 -14.34 -1.64 6.74
CA VAL A 100 -13.20 -1.38 5.85
C VAL A 100 -13.06 -2.56 4.90
N ASP A 101 -13.13 -2.30 3.61
CA ASP A 101 -12.96 -3.34 2.59
C ASP A 101 -11.50 -3.53 2.19
N ILE A 102 -10.70 -2.45 2.22
CA ILE A 102 -9.34 -2.44 1.71
C ILE A 102 -8.43 -1.68 2.70
N LEU A 103 -7.42 -2.37 3.24
CA LEU A 103 -6.34 -1.76 4.01
C LEU A 103 -5.02 -1.86 3.25
N VAL A 104 -4.45 -0.71 2.87
CA VAL A 104 -3.13 -0.63 2.25
C VAL A 104 -2.11 -0.12 3.26
N ASN A 105 -1.28 -1.00 3.78
CA ASN A 105 -0.16 -0.70 4.65
C ASN A 105 1.04 -0.26 3.80
N ASN A 106 1.12 1.04 3.50
CA ASN A 106 2.16 1.61 2.64
C ASN A 106 3.15 2.51 3.40
N ALA A 107 2.78 3.11 4.53
CA ALA A 107 3.71 3.95 5.27
C ALA A 107 5.01 3.22 5.58
N GLY A 108 6.13 3.90 5.39
CA GLY A 108 7.43 3.30 5.59
C GLY A 108 8.57 4.31 5.58
N ALA A 109 9.72 3.86 6.04
CA ALA A 109 10.97 4.60 6.08
C ALA A 109 12.13 3.72 5.62
N ALA A 110 13.21 4.35 5.19
CA ALA A 110 14.50 3.72 4.97
C ALA A 110 15.57 4.47 5.76
N TRP A 111 16.65 3.77 6.06
CA TRP A 111 17.86 4.32 6.62
C TRP A 111 19.06 3.66 5.95
N GLY A 112 20.08 4.44 5.60
CA GLY A 112 21.31 3.94 5.02
C GLY A 112 22.52 4.43 5.80
N ALA A 113 23.43 3.54 6.13
CA ALA A 113 24.75 3.84 6.68
C ALA A 113 25.68 2.63 6.45
N PRO A 114 27.02 2.84 6.38
CA PRO A 114 28.00 1.75 6.29
C PRO A 114 27.85 0.76 7.44
N MET A 115 28.20 -0.51 7.20
CA MET A 115 28.06 -1.61 8.18
C MET A 115 28.68 -1.28 9.55
N GLY A 116 29.83 -0.63 9.60
CA GLY A 116 30.50 -0.27 10.87
C GLY A 116 29.95 0.97 11.57
N GLU A 117 29.01 1.71 10.95
CA GLU A 117 28.54 3.01 11.41
C GLU A 117 27.01 3.06 11.50
N PHE A 118 26.32 1.93 11.32
CA PHE A 118 24.86 1.90 11.28
C PHE A 118 24.28 2.15 12.68
N PRO A 119 23.52 3.26 12.90
CA PRO A 119 23.03 3.60 14.24
C PRO A 119 21.79 2.77 14.62
N GLU A 120 21.73 2.33 15.89
CA GLU A 120 20.62 1.56 16.45
C GLU A 120 19.28 2.27 16.25
N ILE A 121 19.21 3.58 16.52
CA ILE A 121 17.99 4.38 16.32
C ILE A 121 17.47 4.35 14.88
N GLY A 122 18.38 4.24 13.90
CA GLY A 122 18.01 4.11 12.48
C GLY A 122 17.40 2.74 12.18
N PHE A 123 17.93 1.70 12.85
CA PHE A 123 17.43 0.33 12.74
C PHE A 123 16.03 0.22 13.34
N ASP A 124 15.85 0.66 14.58
CA ASP A 124 14.58 0.62 15.31
C ASP A 124 13.48 1.39 14.58
N LYS A 125 13.79 2.62 14.15
CA LYS A 125 12.84 3.44 13.41
C LYS A 125 12.31 2.77 12.15
N VAL A 126 13.16 2.05 11.42
CA VAL A 126 12.75 1.34 10.21
C VAL A 126 11.88 0.14 10.55
N LEU A 127 12.26 -0.65 11.57
CA LEU A 127 11.46 -1.80 12.00
C LEU A 127 10.11 -1.39 12.57
N ASP A 128 10.06 -0.35 13.38
CA ASP A 128 8.82 0.14 13.97
C ASP A 128 7.79 0.53 12.90
N ILE A 129 8.18 1.37 11.94
CA ILE A 129 7.23 1.84 10.92
C ILE A 129 6.96 0.83 9.80
N ASN A 130 7.96 0.00 9.42
CA ASN A 130 7.79 -0.91 8.29
C ASN A 130 7.20 -2.27 8.69
N VAL A 131 7.42 -2.74 9.92
CA VAL A 131 7.01 -4.09 10.35
C VAL A 131 5.97 -4.02 11.45
N LYS A 132 6.28 -3.36 12.57
CA LYS A 132 5.40 -3.31 13.74
C LYS A 132 4.12 -2.54 13.46
N ALA A 133 4.21 -1.34 12.89
CA ALA A 133 3.06 -0.49 12.62
C ALA A 133 2.00 -1.16 11.72
N PRO A 134 2.33 -1.76 10.55
CA PRO A 134 1.33 -2.42 9.73
C PRO A 134 0.67 -3.62 10.42
N PHE A 135 1.39 -4.36 11.27
CA PHE A 135 0.79 -5.41 12.08
C PHE A 135 -0.20 -4.85 13.10
N MET A 136 0.23 -3.87 13.90
CA MET A 136 -0.60 -3.27 14.94
C MET A 136 -1.84 -2.57 14.38
N LEU A 137 -1.70 -1.86 13.25
CA LEU A 137 -2.83 -1.22 12.59
C LEU A 137 -3.82 -2.26 12.03
N THR A 138 -3.31 -3.31 11.38
CA THR A 138 -4.18 -4.38 10.87
C THR A 138 -4.94 -5.07 12.01
N GLN A 139 -4.26 -5.35 13.14
CA GLN A 139 -4.89 -5.91 14.33
C GLN A 139 -5.98 -4.99 14.91
N ALA A 140 -5.71 -3.69 14.99
CA ALA A 140 -6.67 -2.71 15.51
C ALA A 140 -7.89 -2.53 14.60
N LEU A 141 -7.74 -2.70 13.27
CA LEU A 141 -8.82 -2.63 12.28
C LEU A 141 -9.53 -3.97 12.01
N LEU A 142 -9.15 -5.06 12.70
CA LEU A 142 -9.81 -6.37 12.48
C LEU A 142 -11.34 -6.33 12.62
N PRO A 143 -11.95 -5.61 13.57
CA PRO A 143 -13.41 -5.52 13.66
C PRO A 143 -14.03 -4.94 12.38
N GLN A 144 -13.48 -3.85 11.85
CA GLN A 144 -13.99 -3.19 10.64
C GLN A 144 -13.69 -4.02 9.38
N LEU A 145 -12.53 -4.69 9.30
CA LEU A 145 -12.20 -5.59 8.19
C LEU A 145 -13.14 -6.79 8.14
N ARG A 146 -13.47 -7.38 9.32
CA ARG A 146 -14.46 -8.46 9.42
C ARG A 146 -15.86 -8.01 9.03
N ALA A 147 -16.22 -6.78 9.37
CA ALA A 147 -17.53 -6.21 9.01
C ALA A 147 -17.69 -6.00 7.49
N GLY A 148 -16.61 -5.69 6.76
CA GLY A 148 -16.59 -5.56 5.30
C GLY A 148 -16.39 -6.88 4.54
N ALA A 149 -16.08 -7.99 5.24
CA ALA A 149 -15.67 -9.23 4.62
C ALA A 149 -16.83 -10.19 4.38
N THR A 150 -16.86 -10.80 3.18
CA THR A 150 -17.75 -11.95 2.86
C THR A 150 -16.96 -13.04 2.15
N GLU A 151 -17.53 -14.22 2.04
CA GLU A 151 -16.93 -15.33 1.28
C GLU A 151 -16.73 -14.97 -0.21
N GLN A 152 -17.70 -14.30 -0.81
CA GLN A 152 -17.68 -13.93 -2.24
C GLN A 152 -16.86 -12.67 -2.52
N ASP A 153 -16.75 -11.78 -1.55
CA ASP A 153 -15.96 -10.54 -1.63
C ASP A 153 -15.22 -10.30 -0.31
N PRO A 154 -14.08 -10.96 -0.11
CA PRO A 154 -13.27 -10.84 1.10
C PRO A 154 -12.82 -9.39 1.34
N ALA A 155 -12.51 -9.02 2.58
CA ALA A 155 -11.73 -7.81 2.82
C ALA A 155 -10.26 -8.03 2.41
N ARG A 156 -9.56 -6.95 2.11
CA ARG A 156 -8.20 -6.97 1.53
C ARG A 156 -7.21 -6.24 2.42
N VAL A 157 -6.16 -6.94 2.82
CA VAL A 157 -4.98 -6.32 3.43
C VAL A 157 -3.83 -6.40 2.44
N ILE A 158 -3.31 -5.26 2.02
CA ILE A 158 -2.23 -5.15 1.05
C ILE A 158 -1.02 -4.51 1.75
N MET A 159 0.06 -5.26 1.86
CA MET A 159 1.32 -4.77 2.41
C MET A 159 2.23 -4.24 1.30
N ILE A 160 2.74 -3.03 1.45
CA ILE A 160 3.73 -2.51 0.49
C ILE A 160 5.13 -2.87 0.99
N GLY A 161 5.64 -3.96 0.42
CA GLY A 161 7.00 -4.43 0.61
C GLY A 161 8.03 -3.66 -0.22
N SER A 162 8.96 -4.37 -0.81
CA SER A 162 9.96 -3.87 -1.77
C SER A 162 10.64 -5.05 -2.46
N ILE A 163 11.20 -4.84 -3.65
CA ILE A 163 12.15 -5.80 -4.25
C ILE A 163 13.40 -5.98 -3.39
N ASP A 164 13.76 -5.01 -2.55
CA ASP A 164 14.87 -5.12 -1.59
C ASP A 164 14.59 -6.11 -0.44
N GLY A 165 13.36 -6.60 -0.32
CA GLY A 165 13.01 -7.75 0.52
C GLY A 165 13.04 -9.09 -0.22
N ILE A 166 13.31 -9.10 -1.53
CA ILE A 166 13.36 -10.31 -2.37
C ILE A 166 14.78 -10.56 -2.86
N ARG A 167 15.50 -9.49 -3.23
CA ARG A 167 16.88 -9.53 -3.71
C ARG A 167 17.80 -8.73 -2.79
N VAL A 168 19.09 -8.95 -2.91
CA VAL A 168 20.10 -8.14 -2.20
C VAL A 168 20.15 -6.74 -2.82
N PRO A 169 19.91 -5.67 -2.04
CA PRO A 169 20.03 -4.29 -2.53
C PRO A 169 21.49 -3.89 -2.74
N VAL A 170 21.70 -2.88 -3.58
CA VAL A 170 23.05 -2.33 -3.85
C VAL A 170 23.52 -1.38 -2.73
N GLY A 171 22.58 -0.77 -1.99
CA GLY A 171 22.88 0.25 -0.97
C GLY A 171 23.01 -0.32 0.44
N ASP A 172 23.60 0.48 1.34
CA ASP A 172 23.80 0.14 2.76
C ASP A 172 22.52 0.34 3.60
N ASN A 173 21.41 -0.23 3.14
CA ASN A 173 20.07 -0.10 3.74
C ASN A 173 19.62 -1.39 4.46
N TYR A 174 20.49 -1.93 5.32
CA TYR A 174 20.33 -3.23 6.00
C TYR A 174 18.99 -3.39 6.73
N SER A 175 18.63 -2.41 7.56
CA SER A 175 17.34 -2.43 8.28
C SER A 175 16.14 -2.39 7.34
N TYR A 176 16.25 -1.68 6.21
CA TYR A 176 15.18 -1.58 5.22
C TYR A 176 14.97 -2.94 4.52
N SER A 177 16.01 -3.56 3.98
CA SER A 177 15.90 -4.86 3.31
C SER A 177 15.40 -5.95 4.27
N ALA A 178 15.90 -5.99 5.50
CA ALA A 178 15.42 -6.89 6.55
C ALA A 178 13.93 -6.65 6.85
N SER A 179 13.51 -5.38 7.02
CA SER A 179 12.11 -5.03 7.27
C SER A 179 11.19 -5.44 6.13
N LYS A 180 11.61 -5.24 4.87
CA LYS A 180 10.79 -5.56 3.70
C LYS A 180 10.69 -7.08 3.46
N ALA A 181 11.75 -7.85 3.73
CA ALA A 181 11.68 -9.31 3.78
C ALA A 181 10.72 -9.79 4.89
N GLY A 182 10.81 -9.17 6.08
CA GLY A 182 9.89 -9.41 7.20
C GLY A 182 8.42 -9.13 6.83
N VAL A 183 8.15 -8.03 6.13
CA VAL A 183 6.78 -7.70 5.64
C VAL A 183 6.25 -8.77 4.69
N HIS A 184 7.06 -9.27 3.77
CA HIS A 184 6.63 -10.34 2.86
C HIS A 184 6.29 -11.63 3.61
N MET A 185 7.11 -12.03 4.59
CA MET A 185 6.81 -13.20 5.42
C MET A 185 5.60 -12.96 6.33
N MET A 186 5.48 -11.77 6.93
CA MET A 186 4.34 -11.40 7.77
C MET A 186 3.03 -11.45 6.99
N ALA A 187 3.00 -10.95 5.76
CA ALA A 187 1.82 -11.03 4.88
C ALA A 187 1.38 -12.49 4.66
N ARG A 188 2.31 -13.41 4.40
CA ARG A 188 2.03 -14.85 4.26
C ARG A 188 1.48 -15.46 5.54
N HIS A 189 2.10 -15.13 6.67
CA HIS A 189 1.67 -15.65 7.97
C HIS A 189 0.28 -15.15 8.35
N MET A 190 0.02 -13.85 8.16
CA MET A 190 -1.32 -13.28 8.40
C MET A 190 -2.37 -13.88 7.47
N ALA A 191 -2.04 -14.11 6.19
CA ALA A 191 -2.94 -14.74 5.23
C ALA A 191 -3.42 -16.11 5.70
N SER A 192 -2.52 -16.95 6.25
CA SER A 192 -2.87 -18.30 6.72
C SER A 192 -3.85 -18.31 7.90
N HIS A 193 -3.90 -17.23 8.67
CA HIS A 193 -4.81 -17.09 9.81
C HIS A 193 -6.10 -16.35 9.47
N LEU A 194 -5.99 -15.23 8.73
CA LEU A 194 -7.11 -14.34 8.46
C LEU A 194 -8.05 -14.83 7.34
N VAL A 195 -7.64 -15.83 6.55
CA VAL A 195 -8.49 -16.44 5.53
C VAL A 195 -9.81 -17.01 6.10
N ARG A 196 -9.81 -17.42 7.35
CA ARG A 196 -11.02 -17.90 8.06
C ARG A 196 -12.03 -16.79 8.38
N ASP A 197 -11.53 -15.55 8.40
CA ASP A 197 -12.35 -14.35 8.57
C ASP A 197 -12.73 -13.73 7.22
N HIS A 198 -12.55 -14.44 6.12
CA HIS A 198 -12.71 -13.92 4.76
C HIS A 198 -11.86 -12.65 4.49
N ILE A 199 -10.63 -12.63 4.97
CA ILE A 199 -9.68 -11.55 4.76
C ILE A 199 -8.49 -12.09 3.99
N THR A 200 -8.22 -11.56 2.80
CA THR A 200 -7.00 -11.89 2.05
C THR A 200 -5.87 -10.95 2.46
N VAL A 201 -4.65 -11.47 2.55
CA VAL A 201 -3.46 -10.67 2.84
C VAL A 201 -2.41 -10.94 1.77
N ASN A 202 -2.00 -9.91 1.06
CA ASN A 202 -0.97 -9.99 0.02
C ASN A 202 0.08 -8.90 0.21
N SER A 203 1.25 -9.10 -0.37
CA SER A 203 2.29 -8.10 -0.41
C SER A 203 2.61 -7.72 -1.85
N ILE A 204 2.79 -6.42 -2.11
CA ILE A 204 3.33 -5.91 -3.36
C ILE A 204 4.80 -5.59 -3.11
N ALA A 205 5.68 -5.93 -4.03
CA ALA A 205 7.10 -5.61 -4.01
C ALA A 205 7.45 -4.61 -5.13
N PRO A 206 7.33 -3.28 -4.87
CA PRO A 206 7.68 -2.29 -5.87
C PRO A 206 9.17 -2.26 -6.16
N GLY A 207 9.52 -2.00 -7.44
CA GLY A 207 10.83 -1.57 -7.87
C GLY A 207 11.01 -0.05 -7.73
N PRO A 208 11.81 0.59 -8.61
CA PRO A 208 11.97 2.03 -8.63
C PRO A 208 10.67 2.75 -9.04
N PHE A 209 10.16 3.62 -8.17
CA PHE A 209 9.03 4.52 -8.39
C PHE A 209 9.40 5.93 -7.96
N GLU A 210 8.72 6.94 -8.52
CA GLU A 210 8.84 8.31 -8.00
C GLU A 210 8.33 8.39 -6.56
N SER A 211 9.23 8.74 -5.64
CA SER A 211 8.91 8.90 -4.24
C SER A 211 9.96 9.78 -3.57
N LYS A 212 9.62 10.35 -2.40
CA LYS A 212 10.62 11.10 -1.61
C LYS A 212 11.84 10.24 -1.22
N MET A 213 11.64 8.93 -1.07
CA MET A 213 12.73 7.99 -0.78
C MET A 213 13.71 7.88 -1.94
N MET A 214 13.25 8.07 -3.18
CA MET A 214 14.07 8.04 -4.40
C MET A 214 14.46 9.43 -4.92
N GLU A 215 13.99 10.53 -4.27
CA GLU A 215 14.21 11.90 -4.71
C GLU A 215 15.68 12.21 -4.96
N TYR A 216 16.56 11.78 -4.04
CA TYR A 216 18.01 11.98 -4.16
C TYR A 216 18.63 11.31 -5.40
N ARG A 217 17.99 10.25 -5.94
CA ARG A 217 18.43 9.54 -7.16
C ARG A 217 17.71 9.99 -8.42
N LEU A 218 16.57 10.64 -8.30
CA LEU A 218 15.71 11.01 -9.42
C LEU A 218 15.68 12.54 -9.68
N ALA A 219 16.31 13.35 -8.80
CA ALA A 219 16.34 14.80 -8.94
C ALA A 219 17.20 15.26 -10.12
N ASP A 220 18.30 14.56 -10.39
CA ASP A 220 19.18 14.85 -11.52
C ASP A 220 18.77 14.00 -12.74
N PRO A 221 18.65 14.62 -13.96
CA PRO A 221 18.21 13.92 -15.17
C PRO A 221 19.10 12.74 -15.57
N ASP A 222 20.42 12.83 -15.38
CA ASP A 222 21.33 11.74 -15.75
C ASP A 222 21.22 10.58 -14.76
N SER A 223 21.13 10.85 -13.46
CA SER A 223 20.86 9.84 -12.44
C SER A 223 19.51 9.18 -12.68
N ARG A 224 18.48 9.95 -13.03
CA ARG A 224 17.15 9.43 -13.38
C ARG A 224 17.22 8.48 -14.58
N ARG A 225 17.98 8.85 -15.63
CA ARG A 225 18.21 8.00 -16.80
C ARG A 225 18.90 6.71 -16.40
N MET A 226 19.98 6.76 -15.60
CA MET A 226 20.69 5.57 -15.12
C MET A 226 19.78 4.63 -14.32
N VAL A 227 18.92 5.18 -13.46
CA VAL A 227 17.93 4.38 -12.73
C VAL A 227 16.97 3.71 -13.71
N ALA A 228 16.44 4.43 -14.70
CA ALA A 228 15.54 3.87 -15.70
C ALA A 228 16.19 2.77 -16.52
N GLU A 229 17.43 2.97 -16.97
CA GLU A 229 18.22 1.99 -17.73
C GLU A 229 18.58 0.74 -16.91
N SER A 230 18.68 0.87 -15.59
CA SER A 230 18.90 -0.29 -14.69
C SER A 230 17.67 -1.19 -14.54
N VAL A 231 16.50 -0.71 -14.94
CA VAL A 231 15.26 -1.51 -14.95
C VAL A 231 15.15 -2.21 -16.30
N PRO A 232 14.95 -3.54 -16.36
CA PRO A 232 14.84 -4.25 -17.65
C PRO A 232 13.80 -3.69 -18.63
N ARG A 233 12.70 -3.12 -18.13
CA ARG A 233 11.72 -2.42 -18.96
C ARG A 233 12.14 -1.03 -19.43
N GLY A 234 13.34 -0.54 -19.09
CA GLY A 234 13.87 0.76 -19.52
C GLY A 234 13.17 1.97 -18.91
N ARG A 235 12.36 1.82 -17.87
CA ARG A 235 11.65 2.92 -17.20
C ARG A 235 11.40 2.66 -15.74
N ILE A 236 11.23 3.72 -14.95
CA ILE A 236 10.70 3.65 -13.60
C ILE A 236 9.18 3.39 -13.62
N GLY A 237 8.62 2.88 -12.52
CA GLY A 237 7.19 2.63 -12.39
C GLY A 237 6.36 3.91 -12.32
N SER A 238 5.14 3.86 -12.85
CA SER A 238 4.15 4.93 -12.86
C SER A 238 3.00 4.65 -11.89
N ALA A 239 2.11 5.63 -11.73
CA ALA A 239 0.91 5.46 -10.91
C ALA A 239 0.02 4.32 -11.41
N GLU A 240 -0.08 4.13 -12.72
CA GLU A 240 -0.88 3.07 -13.34
C GLU A 240 -0.35 1.67 -13.00
N ASP A 241 0.99 1.51 -12.94
CA ASP A 241 1.61 0.21 -12.62
C ASP A 241 1.25 -0.25 -11.20
N ILE A 242 1.34 0.64 -10.23
CA ILE A 242 1.06 0.27 -8.84
C ILE A 242 -0.44 0.25 -8.53
N ALA A 243 -1.21 1.23 -9.02
CA ALA A 243 -2.64 1.29 -8.83
C ALA A 243 -3.35 0.10 -9.50
N GLY A 244 -2.95 -0.27 -10.73
CA GLY A 244 -3.49 -1.44 -11.44
C GLY A 244 -3.33 -2.73 -10.65
N THR A 245 -2.15 -2.93 -10.03
CA THR A 245 -1.92 -4.10 -9.17
C THR A 245 -2.77 -4.06 -7.89
N VAL A 246 -2.92 -2.88 -7.27
CA VAL A 246 -3.81 -2.73 -6.10
C VAL A 246 -5.26 -2.97 -6.49
N ILE A 247 -5.75 -2.44 -7.61
CA ILE A 247 -7.11 -2.66 -8.12
C ILE A 247 -7.35 -4.16 -8.35
N PHE A 248 -6.41 -4.87 -8.97
CA PHE A 248 -6.49 -6.32 -9.12
C PHE A 248 -6.67 -7.02 -7.77
N LEU A 249 -5.75 -6.79 -6.82
CA LEU A 249 -5.79 -7.46 -5.51
C LEU A 249 -7.02 -7.05 -4.68
N ALA A 250 -7.51 -5.81 -4.85
CA ALA A 250 -8.66 -5.27 -4.11
C ALA A 250 -10.01 -5.67 -4.68
N SER A 251 -10.06 -6.11 -5.92
CA SER A 251 -11.29 -6.46 -6.64
C SER A 251 -11.66 -7.95 -6.52
N ARG A 252 -12.78 -8.32 -7.12
CA ARG A 252 -13.22 -9.73 -7.23
C ARG A 252 -12.23 -10.57 -8.04
N ALA A 253 -11.51 -9.97 -9.00
CA ALA A 253 -10.46 -10.66 -9.75
C ALA A 253 -9.33 -11.19 -8.85
N GLY A 254 -9.05 -10.51 -7.73
CA GLY A 254 -8.07 -10.93 -6.73
C GLY A 254 -8.63 -11.73 -5.55
N ALA A 255 -9.94 -12.03 -5.52
CA ALA A 255 -10.60 -12.63 -4.36
C ALA A 255 -10.03 -13.99 -3.91
N TYR A 256 -9.44 -14.74 -4.83
CA TYR A 256 -8.81 -16.04 -4.54
C TYR A 256 -7.29 -15.96 -4.35
N THR A 257 -6.73 -14.73 -4.36
CA THR A 257 -5.31 -14.49 -4.18
C THR A 257 -5.04 -14.11 -2.74
N THR A 258 -4.30 -14.94 -1.99
CA THR A 258 -3.86 -14.63 -0.61
C THR A 258 -2.49 -15.23 -0.35
N GLY A 259 -1.67 -14.57 0.49
CA GLY A 259 -0.30 -14.97 0.81
C GLY A 259 0.70 -14.74 -0.34
N ALA A 260 0.32 -14.05 -1.40
CA ALA A 260 1.20 -13.77 -2.53
C ALA A 260 2.15 -12.59 -2.24
N VAL A 261 3.32 -12.65 -2.87
CA VAL A 261 4.24 -11.52 -3.04
C VAL A 261 4.29 -11.20 -4.53
N VAL A 262 3.81 -10.03 -4.90
CA VAL A 262 3.65 -9.61 -6.30
C VAL A 262 4.69 -8.54 -6.63
N PRO A 263 5.77 -8.85 -7.38
CA PRO A 263 6.72 -7.84 -7.85
C PRO A 263 6.05 -6.90 -8.87
N VAL A 264 6.24 -5.58 -8.66
CA VAL A 264 5.85 -4.53 -9.60
C VAL A 264 7.09 -3.67 -9.86
N ASP A 265 8.00 -4.19 -10.67
CA ASP A 265 9.38 -3.74 -10.69
C ASP A 265 10.02 -3.67 -12.08
N GLY A 266 9.26 -3.91 -13.12
CA GLY A 266 9.76 -3.93 -14.49
C GLY A 266 10.81 -5.01 -14.78
N GLY A 267 10.84 -6.09 -13.97
CA GLY A 267 11.79 -7.20 -14.07
C GLY A 267 13.06 -7.03 -13.22
N SER A 268 13.16 -5.99 -12.39
CA SER A 268 14.37 -5.68 -11.62
C SER A 268 14.76 -6.75 -10.61
N SER A 269 13.81 -7.53 -10.11
CA SER A 269 14.07 -8.62 -9.14
C SER A 269 14.45 -9.94 -9.81
N THR A 270 14.26 -10.09 -11.11
CA THR A 270 14.52 -11.33 -11.87
C THR A 270 15.72 -11.22 -12.81
N ALA A 271 16.17 -10.02 -13.13
CA ALA A 271 17.37 -9.80 -13.93
C ALA A 271 18.63 -10.14 -13.14
N LYS A 272 19.62 -10.75 -13.82
CA LYS A 272 20.95 -11.05 -13.27
C LYS A 272 21.87 -9.86 -13.37
#